data_c0d915d1ca13b3f2e5da855fbd6daa3e
#
_entry.id   c0d915d1ca13b3f2e5da855fbd6daa3e
#
_cell.length_a   1.000
_cell.length_b   1.000
_cell.length_c   1.000
_cell.angle_alpha   90.00
_cell.angle_beta   90.00
_cell.angle_gamma   90.00
#
_symmetry.space_group_name_H-M   'P 1'
#
loop_
_entity.id
_entity.type
_entity.pdbx_description
1 polymer ?
#
loop_
_entity_poly.entity_id
_entity_poly.type
_entity_poly.pdbx_seq_one_letter_code
_entity_poly.pdbx_strand_id
1 'polypeptide(L)'
;MPRDFLNLRNDLPGGLLASAFLFSLLFHGADTLAQDPAEDSAVTTETGTSPEEPGEEEQEESKRGNFLVLPIFITEPAIGEGLGAGVVYFHKKDNSAKPRVSTAGAVGKTAKKSKPPPTATGAFGFYTSNDTAGVGVGHVNSFKDDKYRVVGALANMRINSEIYLADIPFGFQIEGNLVYSIAKRRTGTSNMFFGLSLMALDADVKFNIDPGNTPPINLADFALTNIGIAGSAIYDARDNSTMPNRGQLIDFTLWRYDEAIGSDFGYWSARLKAHSFHQLHKKFVLGLRFDVSSVDGSPPFFAVPFVSLRGIPALRYQAKTAGAFEVEGRYGFSKRWAGVVFGGAGFTKGIEQPEFETAQNIKSIGAGVRFQALQEQDVWIGLDIAKGPEDYAWYIQIGQGW
;
A
#
# COMPACT_ATOMS: atom_id res chain seq x y z
N MET A 1 30.23 1.81 41.58
CA MET A 1 29.83 1.65 40.18
C MET A 1 28.38 1.25 40.21
N PRO A 2 27.46 2.10 39.77
CA PRO A 2 26.04 1.84 39.87
C PRO A 2 25.59 0.87 38.75
N ARG A 3 24.72 -0.04 39.13
CA ARG A 3 24.09 -1.08 38.28
C ARG A 3 22.81 -0.59 37.56
N ASP A 4 22.69 0.68 37.31
CA ASP A 4 21.42 1.28 36.82
C ASP A 4 21.34 1.51 35.30
N PHE A 5 22.29 0.98 34.53
CA PHE A 5 22.27 1.08 33.06
C PHE A 5 21.43 0.00 32.34
N LEU A 6 20.79 -0.91 33.07
CA LEU A 6 20.05 -2.06 32.50
C LEU A 6 18.52 -1.89 32.53
N ASN A 7 17.99 -0.74 32.92
CA ASN A 7 16.54 -0.46 32.94
C ASN A 7 16.01 0.31 31.68
N LEU A 8 16.81 0.44 30.64
CA LEU A 8 16.37 0.97 29.33
C LEU A 8 15.46 0.01 28.54
N ARG A 9 15.01 -1.08 29.16
CA ARG A 9 14.15 -2.09 28.52
C ARG A 9 12.68 -1.67 28.32
N ASN A 10 12.23 -0.56 28.90
CA ASN A 10 10.80 -0.21 28.93
C ASN A 10 10.38 1.08 28.22
N ASP A 11 11.31 1.89 27.67
CA ASP A 11 10.96 3.27 27.25
C ASP A 11 11.27 3.63 25.79
N LEU A 12 11.41 2.66 24.87
CA LEU A 12 11.64 2.97 23.46
C LEU A 12 10.37 2.70 22.63
N PRO A 13 9.72 3.72 22.07
CA PRO A 13 8.55 3.56 21.17
C PRO A 13 8.96 3.45 19.70
N GLY A 14 8.35 2.71 19.00
CA GLY A 14 8.00 2.42 17.84
C GLY A 14 7.85 2.15 16.48
N GLY A 15 7.54 1.54 15.54
CA GLY A 15 6.95 1.60 14.24
C GLY A 15 7.22 0.61 13.12
N LEU A 16 6.44 -0.41 12.86
CA LEU A 16 6.62 -1.43 11.80
C LEU A 16 5.97 -1.10 10.42
N LEU A 17 5.94 0.17 9.98
CA LEU A 17 5.21 0.54 8.77
C LEU A 17 6.07 0.76 7.52
N ALA A 18 7.39 0.84 7.61
CA ALA A 18 8.23 0.87 6.41
C ALA A 18 8.12 -0.45 5.62
N SER A 19 8.08 -1.60 6.29
CA SER A 19 7.89 -2.90 5.65
C SER A 19 6.46 -3.09 5.14
N ALA A 20 5.44 -2.66 5.90
CA ALA A 20 4.04 -2.70 5.48
C ALA A 20 3.74 -1.66 4.41
N PHE A 21 4.45 -0.52 4.37
CA PHE A 21 4.30 0.52 3.36
C PHE A 21 4.90 0.09 2.01
N LEU A 22 6.11 -0.48 1.98
CA LEU A 22 6.68 -1.08 0.77
C LEU A 22 5.86 -2.30 0.31
N PHE A 23 5.39 -3.11 1.23
CA PHE A 23 4.51 -4.22 0.97
C PHE A 23 3.13 -3.75 0.48
N SER A 24 2.60 -2.66 1.05
CA SER A 24 1.37 -1.99 0.60
C SER A 24 1.52 -1.41 -0.80
N LEU A 25 2.65 -0.77 -1.13
CA LEU A 25 2.95 -0.28 -2.48
C LEU A 25 3.03 -1.42 -3.52
N LEU A 26 3.64 -2.54 -3.16
CA LEU A 26 3.83 -3.68 -4.08
C LEU A 26 2.58 -4.54 -4.22
N PHE A 27 1.74 -4.66 -3.18
CA PHE A 27 0.56 -5.54 -3.17
C PHE A 27 -0.79 -4.82 -3.21
N HIS A 28 -0.90 -3.54 -2.86
CA HIS A 28 -2.03 -2.71 -3.31
C HIS A 28 -2.01 -2.54 -4.83
N GLY A 29 -0.82 -2.45 -5.45
CA GLY A 29 -0.66 -2.56 -6.89
C GLY A 29 -1.17 -3.88 -7.47
N ALA A 30 -1.03 -5.01 -6.78
CA ALA A 30 -1.49 -6.31 -7.27
C ALA A 30 -3.03 -6.49 -7.19
N ASP A 31 -3.69 -5.98 -6.15
CA ASP A 31 -5.16 -5.87 -6.12
C ASP A 31 -5.68 -4.91 -7.21
N THR A 32 -4.83 -4.02 -7.73
CA THR A 32 -5.17 -2.96 -8.70
C THR A 32 -4.85 -3.32 -10.16
N LEU A 33 -3.87 -4.16 -10.44
CA LEU A 33 -3.50 -4.58 -11.80
C LEU A 33 -4.47 -5.60 -12.43
N ALA A 34 -5.56 -5.87 -11.78
CA ALA A 34 -6.45 -6.99 -11.99
C ALA A 34 -7.75 -6.67 -12.75
N GLN A 35 -7.79 -5.69 -13.64
CA GLN A 35 -8.96 -5.44 -14.50
C GLN A 35 -8.65 -5.68 -15.97
N ASP A 36 -9.36 -6.67 -16.55
CA ASP A 36 -9.41 -7.00 -17.97
C ASP A 36 -10.09 -5.90 -18.80
N PRO A 37 -9.68 -5.69 -20.07
CA PRO A 37 -10.25 -4.69 -20.97
C PRO A 37 -11.70 -4.93 -21.28
N ALA A 38 -12.46 -3.85 -21.39
CA ALA A 38 -13.80 -3.89 -21.96
C ALA A 38 -13.69 -3.97 -23.49
N GLU A 39 -14.19 -5.04 -24.08
CA GLU A 39 -14.56 -5.05 -25.49
C GLU A 39 -15.62 -3.95 -25.73
N ASP A 40 -15.30 -2.97 -26.52
CA ASP A 40 -16.30 -2.23 -27.30
C ASP A 40 -15.63 -1.53 -28.49
N SER A 41 -16.00 -2.01 -29.67
CA SER A 41 -16.32 -1.23 -30.87
C SER A 41 -16.38 -2.14 -32.10
N ALA A 42 -17.54 -2.71 -32.29
CA ALA A 42 -17.93 -3.13 -33.62
C ALA A 42 -18.36 -1.89 -34.41
N VAL A 43 -17.54 -1.42 -35.33
CA VAL A 43 -17.99 -0.60 -36.47
C VAL A 43 -18.12 -1.54 -37.64
N THR A 44 -19.38 -1.85 -37.97
CA THR A 44 -19.78 -2.48 -39.22
C THR A 44 -19.48 -1.56 -40.38
N THR A 45 -18.58 -2.00 -41.27
CA THR A 45 -18.61 -1.56 -42.66
C THR A 45 -18.69 -2.81 -43.52
N GLU A 46 -19.86 -3.03 -44.12
CA GLU A 46 -20.06 -4.06 -45.14
C GLU A 46 -19.24 -3.71 -46.39
N THR A 47 -18.41 -4.63 -46.84
CA THR A 47 -18.25 -4.89 -48.29
C THR A 47 -17.69 -6.31 -48.43
N GLY A 48 -18.40 -7.13 -49.20
CA GLY A 48 -18.21 -8.53 -49.35
C GLY A 48 -16.92 -8.92 -50.09
N THR A 49 -16.45 -10.13 -49.76
CA THR A 49 -16.03 -11.16 -50.71
C THR A 49 -15.71 -12.45 -49.93
N SER A 50 -16.05 -13.56 -50.53
CA SER A 50 -15.91 -14.99 -50.26
C SER A 50 -14.93 -15.51 -49.18
N PRO A 51 -15.24 -16.68 -48.60
CA PRO A 51 -14.52 -17.26 -47.44
C PRO A 51 -13.31 -18.03 -47.90
N GLU A 52 -12.14 -17.69 -47.35
CA GLU A 52 -10.99 -18.60 -47.20
C GLU A 52 -10.97 -19.14 -45.78
N GLU A 53 -10.76 -20.44 -45.64
CA GLU A 53 -10.67 -21.17 -44.36
C GLU A 53 -9.54 -20.61 -43.52
N PRO A 54 -9.73 -20.30 -42.21
CA PRO A 54 -8.66 -19.90 -41.33
C PRO A 54 -7.81 -21.12 -40.93
N GLY A 55 -6.51 -21.05 -41.19
CA GLY A 55 -5.55 -22.06 -40.82
C GLY A 55 -5.42 -22.25 -39.29
N GLU A 56 -5.05 -23.44 -38.91
CA GLU A 56 -4.93 -23.96 -37.52
C GLU A 56 -3.92 -23.22 -36.61
N GLU A 57 -3.32 -22.11 -37.03
CA GLU A 57 -2.27 -21.39 -36.25
C GLU A 57 -2.82 -20.40 -35.19
N GLU A 58 -4.08 -19.96 -35.27
CA GLU A 58 -4.64 -19.00 -34.29
C GLU A 58 -5.05 -19.60 -32.95
N GLN A 59 -5.06 -20.92 -32.78
CA GLN A 59 -5.52 -21.56 -31.54
C GLN A 59 -4.41 -21.79 -30.49
N GLU A 60 -3.13 -21.64 -30.82
CA GLU A 60 -2.04 -21.86 -29.82
C GLU A 60 -1.68 -20.65 -28.98
N GLU A 61 -1.91 -19.42 -29.41
CA GLU A 61 -1.60 -18.20 -28.64
C GLU A 61 -2.48 -18.01 -27.40
N SER A 62 -3.66 -18.61 -27.38
CA SER A 62 -4.60 -18.45 -26.26
C SER A 62 -4.25 -19.28 -25.01
N LYS A 63 -3.18 -20.07 -25.01
CA LYS A 63 -2.86 -21.01 -23.94
C LYS A 63 -1.76 -20.58 -22.96
N ARG A 64 -1.06 -19.47 -23.19
CA ARG A 64 0.03 -19.00 -22.33
C ARG A 64 -0.44 -17.86 -21.42
N GLY A 65 -0.04 -17.87 -20.15
CA GLY A 65 -0.24 -16.73 -19.24
C GLY A 65 0.67 -15.56 -19.67
N ASN A 66 0.33 -14.34 -19.23
CA ASN A 66 1.04 -13.13 -19.61
C ASN A 66 2.02 -12.72 -18.51
N PHE A 67 3.27 -12.43 -18.90
CA PHE A 67 4.26 -11.81 -18.02
C PHE A 67 4.23 -10.29 -18.19
N LEU A 68 4.35 -9.58 -17.06
CA LEU A 68 4.51 -8.15 -17.02
C LEU A 68 5.76 -7.82 -16.20
N VAL A 69 6.66 -7.04 -16.78
CA VAL A 69 7.83 -6.49 -16.07
C VAL A 69 7.54 -5.04 -15.75
N LEU A 70 7.69 -4.68 -14.48
CA LEU A 70 7.41 -3.33 -13.97
C LEU A 70 8.68 -2.75 -13.35
N PRO A 71 9.10 -1.55 -13.74
CA PRO A 71 10.08 -0.80 -12.97
C PRO A 71 9.45 -0.35 -11.65
N ILE A 72 10.23 -0.41 -10.58
CA ILE A 72 9.86 0.09 -9.25
C ILE A 72 10.71 1.32 -8.98
N PHE A 73 10.05 2.44 -8.70
CA PHE A 73 10.71 3.68 -8.29
C PHE A 73 10.39 3.93 -6.82
N ILE A 74 11.42 4.08 -6.01
CA ILE A 74 11.30 4.38 -4.59
C ILE A 74 11.69 5.83 -4.40
N THR A 75 10.77 6.59 -3.82
CA THR A 75 10.91 8.04 -3.63
C THR A 75 10.49 8.44 -2.22
N GLU A 76 10.45 7.47 -1.29
CA GLU A 76 10.13 7.73 0.11
C GLU A 76 11.37 8.30 0.83
N PRO A 77 11.30 9.55 1.33
CA PRO A 77 12.46 10.21 1.94
C PRO A 77 13.07 9.43 3.12
N ALA A 78 12.27 8.69 3.87
CA ALA A 78 12.71 7.94 5.03
C ALA A 78 13.64 6.77 4.71
N ILE A 79 13.61 6.26 3.49
CA ILE A 79 14.44 5.10 3.06
C ILE A 79 15.31 5.39 1.83
N GLY A 80 15.37 6.66 1.43
CA GLY A 80 16.15 7.13 0.30
C GLY A 80 15.51 6.84 -1.06
N GLU A 81 16.05 7.51 -2.08
CA GLU A 81 15.62 7.29 -3.47
C GLU A 81 16.20 5.99 -4.02
N GLY A 82 15.42 5.24 -4.80
CA GLY A 82 15.86 3.96 -5.28
C GLY A 82 15.15 3.44 -6.52
N LEU A 83 15.70 2.36 -7.04
CA LEU A 83 15.19 1.66 -8.20
C LEU A 83 15.04 0.18 -7.90
N GLY A 84 14.09 -0.44 -8.55
CA GLY A 84 13.87 -1.87 -8.51
C GLY A 84 13.17 -2.37 -9.76
N ALA A 85 12.91 -3.65 -9.77
CA ALA A 85 12.12 -4.29 -10.80
C ALA A 85 11.21 -5.35 -10.20
N GLY A 86 10.03 -5.50 -10.78
CA GLY A 86 9.08 -6.56 -10.48
C GLY A 86 8.72 -7.32 -11.75
N VAL A 87 8.53 -8.62 -11.60
CA VAL A 87 8.01 -9.49 -12.65
C VAL A 87 6.72 -10.11 -12.13
N VAL A 88 5.62 -9.93 -12.86
CA VAL A 88 4.31 -10.48 -12.51
C VAL A 88 3.85 -11.43 -13.60
N TYR A 89 3.49 -12.62 -13.20
CA TYR A 89 2.85 -13.62 -14.05
C TYR A 89 1.36 -13.70 -13.74
N PHE A 90 0.52 -13.35 -14.71
CA PHE A 90 -0.92 -13.49 -14.61
C PHE A 90 -1.33 -14.89 -15.02
N HIS A 91 -1.94 -15.61 -14.08
CA HIS A 91 -2.45 -16.95 -14.34
C HIS A 91 -3.71 -16.88 -15.21
N LYS A 92 -3.84 -17.85 -16.09
CA LYS A 92 -5.03 -17.94 -16.94
C LYS A 92 -6.28 -18.17 -16.08
N LYS A 93 -7.30 -17.37 -16.34
CA LYS A 93 -8.59 -17.49 -15.65
C LYS A 93 -9.30 -18.76 -16.11
N ASP A 94 -9.78 -19.53 -15.16
CA ASP A 94 -10.74 -20.59 -15.47
C ASP A 94 -12.06 -19.90 -15.90
N ASN A 95 -12.46 -20.05 -17.17
CA ASN A 95 -13.60 -19.37 -17.80
C ASN A 95 -14.98 -19.74 -17.20
N SER A 96 -15.01 -20.47 -16.08
CA SER A 96 -16.23 -20.86 -15.37
C SER A 96 -16.86 -19.76 -14.50
N ALA A 97 -16.15 -18.66 -14.23
CA ALA A 97 -16.64 -17.58 -13.36
C ALA A 97 -17.63 -16.65 -14.10
N LYS A 98 -18.91 -16.75 -13.78
CA LYS A 98 -19.95 -15.85 -14.32
C LYS A 98 -19.77 -14.42 -13.76
N PRO A 99 -19.84 -13.35 -14.60
CA PRO A 99 -19.76 -11.97 -14.14
C PRO A 99 -20.90 -11.66 -13.15
N ARG A 100 -20.59 -11.06 -12.00
CA ARG A 100 -21.59 -10.65 -11.01
C ARG A 100 -22.01 -9.19 -11.21
N VAL A 101 -23.29 -8.93 -10.98
CA VAL A 101 -23.83 -7.59 -10.93
C VAL A 101 -23.67 -7.06 -9.50
N SER A 102 -22.90 -5.99 -9.31
CA SER A 102 -22.88 -5.27 -8.03
C SER A 102 -24.18 -4.50 -7.87
N THR A 103 -24.93 -4.76 -6.81
CA THR A 103 -26.21 -4.09 -6.50
C THR A 103 -26.04 -2.84 -5.64
N ALA A 104 -24.81 -2.37 -5.43
CA ALA A 104 -24.56 -1.17 -4.63
C ALA A 104 -24.93 0.10 -5.40
N GLY A 105 -26.02 0.74 -5.02
CA GLY A 105 -26.34 2.12 -5.38
C GLY A 105 -27.09 2.36 -6.69
N ALA A 106 -27.89 1.42 -7.17
CA ALA A 106 -28.70 1.60 -8.34
C ALA A 106 -30.03 2.35 -8.05
N VAL A 107 -29.96 3.68 -7.95
CA VAL A 107 -31.09 4.49 -8.40
C VAL A 107 -30.81 4.87 -9.85
N GLY A 108 -31.33 4.06 -10.79
CA GLY A 108 -31.49 4.37 -12.21
C GLY A 108 -30.21 4.53 -13.02
N LYS A 109 -29.51 3.40 -13.32
CA LYS A 109 -28.79 3.12 -14.58
C LYS A 109 -28.06 1.81 -14.43
N THR A 110 -28.04 0.98 -15.47
CA THR A 110 -27.40 -0.37 -15.53
C THR A 110 -26.10 -0.48 -14.74
N ALA A 111 -26.11 -1.28 -13.66
CA ALA A 111 -24.95 -1.55 -12.85
C ALA A 111 -23.87 -2.22 -13.71
N LYS A 112 -22.70 -1.58 -13.86
CA LYS A 112 -21.56 -2.11 -14.59
C LYS A 112 -21.05 -3.33 -13.81
N LYS A 113 -20.94 -4.48 -14.47
CA LYS A 113 -20.44 -5.73 -13.86
C LYS A 113 -18.98 -5.53 -13.45
N SER A 114 -18.65 -5.61 -12.16
CA SER A 114 -17.25 -5.66 -11.71
C SER A 114 -16.71 -7.07 -11.94
N LYS A 115 -15.57 -7.18 -12.63
CA LYS A 115 -14.85 -8.46 -12.80
C LYS A 115 -14.05 -8.75 -11.52
N PRO A 116 -13.90 -10.02 -11.10
CA PRO A 116 -13.05 -10.37 -9.98
C PRO A 116 -11.57 -10.14 -10.31
N PRO A 117 -10.72 -9.84 -9.30
CA PRO A 117 -9.27 -9.70 -9.50
C PRO A 117 -8.64 -10.94 -10.14
N PRO A 118 -7.65 -10.83 -11.04
CA PRO A 118 -6.97 -12.00 -11.59
C PRO A 118 -6.11 -12.68 -10.53
N THR A 119 -5.80 -13.94 -10.78
CA THR A 119 -4.75 -14.67 -10.06
C THR A 119 -3.41 -14.27 -10.63
N ALA A 120 -2.47 -13.86 -9.77
CA ALA A 120 -1.13 -13.45 -10.17
C ALA A 120 -0.07 -13.92 -9.18
N THR A 121 1.11 -14.23 -9.70
CA THR A 121 2.32 -14.49 -8.91
C THR A 121 3.40 -13.50 -9.35
N GLY A 122 4.06 -12.85 -8.40
CA GLY A 122 5.09 -11.88 -8.70
C GLY A 122 6.35 -12.10 -7.86
N ALA A 123 7.45 -11.59 -8.38
CA ALA A 123 8.70 -11.43 -7.66
C ALA A 123 9.22 -10.01 -7.87
N PHE A 124 9.93 -9.48 -6.89
CA PHE A 124 10.50 -8.14 -6.97
C PHE A 124 11.85 -8.05 -6.28
N GLY A 125 12.63 -7.05 -6.66
CA GLY A 125 13.84 -6.63 -5.97
C GLY A 125 14.06 -5.14 -6.14
N PHE A 126 14.68 -4.50 -5.14
CA PHE A 126 14.97 -3.06 -5.16
C PHE A 126 16.20 -2.72 -4.32
N TYR A 127 16.76 -1.55 -4.61
CA TYR A 127 17.87 -0.94 -3.89
C TYR A 127 17.74 0.58 -3.87
N THR A 128 18.14 1.23 -2.77
CA THR A 128 18.04 2.68 -2.59
C THR A 128 19.39 3.32 -2.23
N SER A 129 19.44 4.65 -2.31
CA SER A 129 20.65 5.45 -2.06
C SER A 129 21.18 5.39 -0.63
N ASN A 130 20.34 4.99 0.35
CA ASN A 130 20.75 4.80 1.75
C ASN A 130 20.97 3.32 2.11
N ASP A 131 21.29 2.46 1.12
CA ASP A 131 21.53 1.03 1.29
C ASP A 131 20.31 0.20 1.77
N THR A 132 19.11 0.76 1.70
CA THR A 132 17.89 -0.04 1.86
C THR A 132 17.72 -0.93 0.64
N ALA A 133 17.49 -2.22 0.87
CA ALA A 133 17.37 -3.21 -0.19
C ALA A 133 16.34 -4.27 0.17
N GLY A 134 15.76 -4.92 -0.81
CA GLY A 134 14.85 -6.03 -0.57
C GLY A 134 14.58 -6.86 -1.80
N VAL A 135 14.26 -8.12 -1.54
CA VAL A 135 13.75 -9.06 -2.53
C VAL A 135 12.52 -9.78 -1.96
N GLY A 136 11.60 -10.15 -2.82
CA GLY A 136 10.43 -10.87 -2.35
C GLY A 136 9.63 -11.53 -3.46
N VAL A 137 8.73 -12.39 -3.03
CA VAL A 137 7.76 -13.09 -3.89
C VAL A 137 6.38 -13.01 -3.27
N GLY A 138 5.36 -12.99 -4.11
CA GLY A 138 3.98 -12.96 -3.63
C GLY A 138 3.01 -13.59 -4.61
N HIS A 139 1.88 -14.00 -4.07
CA HIS A 139 0.79 -14.59 -4.82
C HIS A 139 -0.54 -13.99 -4.38
N VAL A 140 -1.36 -13.62 -5.36
CA VAL A 140 -2.74 -13.17 -5.15
C VAL A 140 -3.69 -14.08 -5.90
N ASN A 141 -4.80 -14.44 -5.27
CA ASN A 141 -5.81 -15.29 -5.88
C ASN A 141 -7.21 -14.86 -5.46
N SER A 142 -8.13 -14.88 -6.43
CA SER A 142 -9.57 -14.70 -6.21
C SER A 142 -10.31 -15.90 -6.82
N PHE A 143 -11.10 -16.60 -6.01
CA PHE A 143 -11.78 -17.85 -6.41
C PHE A 143 -13.22 -17.92 -5.91
N LYS A 144 -13.98 -18.88 -6.46
CA LYS A 144 -15.43 -19.05 -6.23
C LYS A 144 -16.22 -17.77 -6.50
N ASP A 145 -16.07 -17.22 -7.71
CA ASP A 145 -16.72 -15.98 -8.13
C ASP A 145 -16.42 -14.81 -7.18
N ASP A 146 -15.14 -14.61 -6.82
CA ASP A 146 -14.70 -13.57 -5.91
C ASP A 146 -15.32 -13.66 -4.49
N LYS A 147 -15.75 -14.86 -4.10
CA LYS A 147 -16.20 -15.10 -2.72
C LYS A 147 -15.03 -15.12 -1.74
N TYR A 148 -13.87 -15.59 -2.19
CA TYR A 148 -12.65 -15.65 -1.41
C TYR A 148 -11.52 -14.96 -2.14
N ARG A 149 -10.75 -14.15 -1.42
CA ARG A 149 -9.50 -13.53 -1.88
C ARG A 149 -8.39 -13.92 -0.92
N VAL A 150 -7.26 -14.35 -1.47
CA VAL A 150 -6.07 -14.72 -0.67
C VAL A 150 -4.87 -13.98 -1.22
N VAL A 151 -4.06 -13.46 -0.33
CA VAL A 151 -2.74 -12.88 -0.63
C VAL A 151 -1.73 -13.56 0.28
N GLY A 152 -0.60 -13.95 -0.26
CA GLY A 152 0.55 -14.44 0.50
C GLY A 152 1.82 -13.82 -0.04
N ALA A 153 2.78 -13.52 0.84
CA ALA A 153 4.07 -12.97 0.44
C ALA A 153 5.18 -13.34 1.41
N LEU A 154 6.38 -13.44 0.84
CA LEU A 154 7.64 -13.64 1.53
C LEU A 154 8.62 -12.59 1.04
N ALA A 155 9.37 -11.97 1.94
CA ALA A 155 10.40 -11.00 1.58
C ALA A 155 11.59 -11.10 2.53
N ASN A 156 12.78 -10.84 2.01
CA ASN A 156 13.97 -10.54 2.79
C ASN A 156 14.34 -9.08 2.51
N MET A 157 14.54 -8.29 3.56
CA MET A 157 14.75 -6.86 3.43
C MET A 157 15.77 -6.36 4.44
N ARG A 158 16.57 -5.39 4.00
CA ARG A 158 17.36 -4.50 4.83
C ARG A 158 16.79 -3.10 4.69
N ILE A 159 16.36 -2.51 5.78
CA ILE A 159 15.79 -1.16 5.82
C ILE A 159 16.67 -0.29 6.68
N ASN A 160 17.25 0.75 6.08
CA ASN A 160 17.95 1.82 6.77
C ASN A 160 17.02 3.03 6.82
N SER A 161 16.80 3.57 8.01
CA SER A 161 15.92 4.73 8.21
C SER A 161 16.30 5.45 9.49
N GLU A 162 15.56 6.50 9.79
CA GLU A 162 15.76 7.32 10.98
C GLU A 162 14.47 7.41 11.80
N ILE A 163 14.63 7.42 13.11
CA ILE A 163 13.60 7.87 14.05
C ILE A 163 14.05 9.19 14.67
N TYR A 164 13.10 10.00 15.06
CA TYR A 164 13.37 11.33 15.61
C TYR A 164 13.01 11.34 17.10
N LEU A 165 14.00 11.65 17.95
CA LEU A 165 13.83 11.89 19.38
C LEU A 165 14.13 13.37 19.64
N ALA A 166 13.11 14.18 20.00
CA ALA A 166 13.26 15.62 20.19
C ALA A 166 13.98 16.30 19.01
N ASP A 167 13.54 16.03 17.77
CA ASP A 167 14.12 16.52 16.51
C ASP A 167 15.55 16.04 16.18
N ILE A 168 16.15 15.20 17.01
CA ILE A 168 17.46 14.58 16.74
C ILE A 168 17.23 13.27 15.96
N PRO A 169 17.79 13.12 14.75
CA PRO A 169 17.69 11.87 14.01
C PRO A 169 18.61 10.80 14.61
N PHE A 170 18.04 9.61 14.79
CA PHE A 170 18.77 8.39 15.16
C PHE A 170 18.62 7.38 14.04
N GLY A 171 19.72 7.03 13.40
CA GLY A 171 19.76 6.02 12.38
C GLY A 171 19.52 4.62 12.93
N PHE A 172 18.77 3.82 12.23
CA PHE A 172 18.59 2.40 12.51
C PHE A 172 18.61 1.57 11.24
N GLN A 173 19.00 0.31 11.38
CA GLN A 173 18.89 -0.72 10.35
C GLN A 173 18.05 -1.86 10.89
N ILE A 174 17.09 -2.34 10.08
CA ILE A 174 16.37 -3.60 10.31
C ILE A 174 16.68 -4.50 9.13
N GLU A 175 17.26 -5.68 9.39
CA GLU A 175 17.54 -6.67 8.34
C GLU A 175 16.91 -8.01 8.71
N GLY A 176 16.02 -8.54 7.87
CA GLY A 176 15.32 -9.76 8.22
C GLY A 176 14.33 -10.28 7.17
N ASN A 177 13.59 -11.29 7.61
CA ASN A 177 12.61 -12.00 6.81
C ASN A 177 11.18 -11.63 7.24
N LEU A 178 10.35 -11.36 6.26
CA LEU A 178 8.93 -11.05 6.43
C LEU A 178 8.07 -12.11 5.76
N VAL A 179 7.11 -12.64 6.52
CA VAL A 179 6.01 -13.47 6.01
C VAL A 179 4.71 -12.69 6.21
N TYR A 180 3.90 -12.60 5.19
CA TYR A 180 2.58 -11.99 5.27
C TYR A 180 1.54 -12.82 4.55
N SER A 181 0.35 -12.96 5.16
CA SER A 181 -0.79 -13.55 4.47
C SER A 181 -2.10 -12.92 4.92
N ILE A 182 -3.07 -12.87 4.01
CA ILE A 182 -4.44 -12.49 4.32
C ILE A 182 -5.41 -13.34 3.51
N ALA A 183 -6.44 -13.85 4.18
CA ALA A 183 -7.56 -14.54 3.58
C ALA A 183 -8.84 -13.74 3.84
N LYS A 184 -9.53 -13.30 2.78
CA LYS A 184 -10.76 -12.51 2.84
C LYS A 184 -11.93 -13.33 2.32
N ARG A 185 -13.08 -13.24 2.98
CA ARG A 185 -14.34 -13.85 2.55
C ARG A 185 -15.41 -12.79 2.36
N ARG A 186 -16.03 -12.77 1.18
CA ARG A 186 -17.18 -11.91 0.88
C ARG A 186 -18.45 -12.41 1.58
N THR A 187 -19.24 -11.51 2.12
CA THR A 187 -20.56 -11.82 2.71
C THR A 187 -21.63 -11.73 1.64
N GLY A 188 -22.14 -12.89 1.24
CA GLY A 188 -23.19 -12.98 0.22
C GLY A 188 -22.77 -12.31 -1.10
N THR A 189 -23.65 -11.43 -1.63
CA THR A 189 -23.43 -10.61 -2.83
C THR A 189 -23.04 -9.17 -2.49
N SER A 190 -22.83 -8.85 -1.19
CA SER A 190 -22.52 -7.51 -0.72
C SER A 190 -21.07 -7.11 -1.06
N ASN A 191 -20.74 -5.84 -0.83
CA ASN A 191 -19.39 -5.31 -0.93
C ASN A 191 -18.57 -5.49 0.37
N MET A 192 -19.09 -6.27 1.33
CA MET A 192 -18.43 -6.54 2.61
C MET A 192 -17.56 -7.79 2.53
N PHE A 193 -16.34 -7.66 3.02
CA PHE A 193 -15.40 -8.75 3.23
C PHE A 193 -14.98 -8.80 4.69
N PHE A 194 -14.82 -10.01 5.22
CA PHE A 194 -14.14 -10.25 6.49
C PHE A 194 -12.84 -11.00 6.21
N GLY A 195 -11.76 -10.60 6.86
CA GLY A 195 -10.43 -11.15 6.63
C GLY A 195 -9.76 -11.61 7.91
N LEU A 196 -8.90 -12.60 7.75
CA LEU A 196 -7.91 -13.01 8.75
C LEU A 196 -6.53 -12.83 8.14
N SER A 197 -5.60 -12.24 8.89
CA SER A 197 -4.23 -12.00 8.46
C SER A 197 -3.23 -12.59 9.44
N LEU A 198 -2.09 -12.98 8.92
CA LEU A 198 -0.89 -13.37 9.65
C LEU A 198 0.27 -12.52 9.16
N MET A 199 1.11 -12.04 10.08
CA MET A 199 2.39 -11.44 9.78
C MET A 199 3.43 -11.99 10.75
N ALA A 200 4.62 -12.32 10.23
CA ALA A 200 5.78 -12.66 11.02
C ALA A 200 7.01 -11.95 10.46
N LEU A 201 7.70 -11.23 11.31
CA LEU A 201 9.00 -10.60 11.05
C LEU A 201 10.01 -11.23 12.00
N ASP A 202 11.11 -11.73 11.43
CA ASP A 202 12.28 -12.18 12.16
C ASP A 202 13.46 -11.37 11.64
N ALA A 203 14.08 -10.55 12.50
CA ALA A 203 15.04 -9.54 12.06
C ALA A 203 16.09 -9.19 13.12
N ASP A 204 17.24 -8.76 12.63
CA ASP A 204 18.27 -8.07 13.40
C ASP A 204 18.06 -6.54 13.30
N VAL A 205 18.17 -5.85 14.43
CA VAL A 205 18.05 -4.39 14.53
C VAL A 205 19.36 -3.81 15.04
N LYS A 206 19.86 -2.79 14.33
CA LYS A 206 21.06 -2.03 14.71
C LYS A 206 20.71 -0.56 14.82
N PHE A 207 21.14 0.07 15.92
CA PHE A 207 21.04 1.51 16.09
C PHE A 207 22.41 2.15 15.94
N ASN A 208 22.52 3.17 15.10
CA ASN A 208 23.75 3.88 14.82
C ASN A 208 23.53 5.38 15.03
N ILE A 209 24.54 6.05 15.61
CA ILE A 209 24.67 7.50 15.52
C ILE A 209 25.79 7.80 14.55
N ASP A 210 25.51 8.63 13.55
CA ASP A 210 26.52 9.20 12.65
C ASP A 210 26.91 10.59 13.15
N PRO A 211 28.07 10.76 13.80
CA PRO A 211 28.54 12.07 14.26
C PRO A 211 29.17 12.92 13.13
N GLY A 212 29.02 12.50 11.87
CA GLY A 212 29.35 13.30 10.67
C GLY A 212 30.83 13.30 10.26
N ASN A 213 31.79 13.11 11.17
CA ASN A 213 33.24 13.16 10.86
C ASN A 213 34.02 11.97 11.43
N THR A 214 33.34 11.00 12.03
CA THR A 214 33.90 9.77 12.60
C THR A 214 33.07 8.59 12.15
N PRO A 215 33.58 7.36 12.20
CA PRO A 215 32.76 6.19 11.88
C PRO A 215 31.50 6.14 12.73
N PRO A 216 30.37 5.66 12.18
CA PRO A 216 29.12 5.51 12.93
C PRO A 216 29.33 4.75 14.23
N ILE A 217 28.75 5.25 15.32
CA ILE A 217 28.80 4.61 16.62
C ILE A 217 27.63 3.66 16.73
N ASN A 218 27.90 2.36 16.84
CA ASN A 218 26.87 1.38 17.12
C ASN A 218 26.44 1.49 18.59
N LEU A 219 25.15 1.81 18.82
CA LEU A 219 24.56 1.97 20.14
C LEU A 219 23.94 0.70 20.68
N ALA A 220 23.31 -0.08 19.83
CA ALA A 220 22.63 -1.32 20.18
C ALA A 220 22.52 -2.24 18.96
N ASP A 221 22.59 -3.55 19.24
CA ASP A 221 22.43 -4.60 18.25
C ASP A 221 21.66 -5.75 18.91
N PHE A 222 20.49 -6.10 18.38
CA PHE A 222 19.64 -7.15 18.94
C PHE A 222 18.75 -7.79 17.88
N ALA A 223 18.51 -9.09 18.02
CA ALA A 223 17.52 -9.82 17.25
C ALA A 223 16.13 -9.64 17.84
N LEU A 224 15.11 -9.67 16.98
CA LEU A 224 13.71 -9.66 17.39
C LEU A 224 12.84 -10.52 16.47
N THR A 225 11.81 -11.07 17.09
CA THR A 225 10.72 -11.74 16.37
C THR A 225 9.40 -11.01 16.68
N ASN A 226 8.65 -10.65 15.66
CA ASN A 226 7.36 -9.97 15.82
C ASN A 226 6.28 -10.67 15.01
N ILE A 227 5.45 -11.47 15.70
CA ILE A 227 4.39 -12.27 15.10
C ILE A 227 3.04 -11.70 15.52
N GLY A 228 2.18 -11.47 14.53
CA GLY A 228 0.84 -10.95 14.72
C GLY A 228 -0.21 -11.64 13.90
N ILE A 229 -1.41 -11.70 14.45
CA ILE A 229 -2.63 -12.12 13.77
C ILE A 229 -3.63 -10.96 13.75
N ALA A 230 -4.43 -10.86 12.69
CA ALA A 230 -5.44 -9.80 12.61
C ALA A 230 -6.79 -10.29 12.11
N GLY A 231 -7.83 -9.62 12.61
CA GLY A 231 -9.14 -9.61 12.00
C GLY A 231 -9.38 -8.32 11.22
N SER A 232 -10.04 -8.41 10.06
CA SER A 232 -10.41 -7.23 9.28
C SER A 232 -11.86 -7.28 8.81
N ALA A 233 -12.47 -6.09 8.72
CA ALA A 233 -13.78 -5.85 8.13
C ALA A 233 -13.64 -4.77 7.05
N ILE A 234 -13.94 -5.13 5.80
CA ILE A 234 -13.67 -4.29 4.63
C ILE A 234 -14.96 -4.10 3.85
N TYR A 235 -15.35 -2.84 3.63
CA TYR A 235 -16.38 -2.45 2.68
C TYR A 235 -15.74 -1.77 1.49
N ASP A 236 -15.81 -2.40 0.31
CA ASP A 236 -15.24 -1.87 -0.93
C ASP A 236 -16.32 -1.76 -2.02
N ALA A 237 -16.80 -0.55 -2.22
CA ALA A 237 -17.82 -0.19 -3.21
C ALA A 237 -17.27 0.74 -4.29
N ARG A 238 -15.94 0.80 -4.47
CA ARG A 238 -15.30 1.59 -5.53
C ARG A 238 -15.64 0.99 -6.90
N ASP A 239 -15.81 1.87 -7.89
CA ASP A 239 -16.03 1.48 -9.30
C ASP A 239 -14.76 0.92 -9.95
N ASN A 240 -13.58 1.34 -9.43
CA ASN A 240 -12.27 0.89 -9.85
C ASN A 240 -11.35 0.88 -8.62
N SER A 241 -10.54 -0.16 -8.47
CA SER A 241 -9.61 -0.29 -7.34
C SER A 241 -8.34 0.55 -7.51
N THR A 242 -7.90 0.77 -8.76
CA THR A 242 -6.65 1.48 -9.10
C THR A 242 -6.84 2.99 -9.20
N MET A 243 -7.86 3.42 -9.92
CA MET A 243 -8.14 4.84 -10.22
C MET A 243 -9.64 5.11 -10.07
N PRO A 244 -10.17 5.07 -8.84
CA PRO A 244 -11.59 5.19 -8.59
C PRO A 244 -12.13 6.58 -8.98
N ASN A 245 -13.32 6.60 -9.57
CA ASN A 245 -14.07 7.81 -9.85
C ASN A 245 -15.25 7.95 -8.89
N ARG A 246 -15.75 6.82 -8.38
CA ARG A 246 -16.92 6.78 -7.49
C ARG A 246 -16.81 5.65 -6.49
N GLY A 247 -17.49 5.83 -5.37
CA GLY A 247 -17.62 4.79 -4.35
C GLY A 247 -16.76 5.02 -3.14
N GLN A 248 -16.69 4.02 -2.29
CA GLN A 248 -16.06 4.12 -0.97
C GLN A 248 -15.28 2.86 -0.67
N LEU A 249 -14.19 3.03 0.05
CA LEU A 249 -13.44 1.98 0.74
C LEU A 249 -13.44 2.30 2.23
N ILE A 250 -13.89 1.37 3.05
CA ILE A 250 -13.73 1.42 4.51
C ILE A 250 -13.07 0.11 4.92
N ASP A 251 -11.89 0.18 5.49
CA ASP A 251 -11.10 -0.98 5.94
C ASP A 251 -10.73 -0.77 7.41
N PHE A 252 -11.30 -1.60 8.27
CA PHE A 252 -10.91 -1.68 9.66
C PHE A 252 -10.15 -2.98 9.89
N THR A 253 -8.94 -2.89 10.43
CA THR A 253 -8.08 -4.02 10.75
C THR A 253 -7.57 -3.90 12.18
N LEU A 254 -7.70 -4.98 12.96
CA LEU A 254 -7.23 -5.09 14.33
C LEU A 254 -6.22 -6.24 14.44
N TRP A 255 -4.98 -5.91 14.79
CA TRP A 255 -3.87 -6.83 15.02
C TRP A 255 -3.68 -7.12 16.50
N ARG A 256 -3.35 -8.36 16.82
CA ARG A 256 -2.81 -8.78 18.11
C ARG A 256 -1.43 -9.40 17.89
N TYR A 257 -0.46 -8.89 18.59
CA TYR A 257 0.89 -9.43 18.74
C TYR A 257 1.03 -9.95 20.17
N ASP A 258 1.57 -11.15 20.35
CA ASP A 258 1.56 -11.79 21.66
C ASP A 258 2.73 -12.78 21.80
N GLU A 259 3.33 -12.83 22.99
CA GLU A 259 4.38 -13.79 23.32
C GLU A 259 3.88 -15.24 23.19
N ALA A 260 2.60 -15.48 23.46
CA ALA A 260 1.99 -16.82 23.33
C ALA A 260 2.01 -17.37 21.90
N ILE A 261 2.16 -16.52 20.88
CA ILE A 261 2.30 -16.91 19.46
C ILE A 261 3.72 -16.73 18.93
N GLY A 262 4.69 -16.47 19.81
CA GLY A 262 6.11 -16.38 19.48
C GLY A 262 6.61 -14.97 19.14
N SER A 263 5.84 -13.91 19.45
CA SER A 263 6.30 -12.52 19.34
C SER A 263 7.09 -12.12 20.57
N ASP A 264 8.17 -11.35 20.40
CA ASP A 264 8.91 -10.73 21.53
C ASP A 264 8.12 -9.55 22.15
N PHE A 265 7.02 -9.15 21.53
CA PHE A 265 6.23 -7.97 21.90
C PHE A 265 4.76 -8.32 22.11
N GLY A 266 4.15 -7.75 23.17
CA GLY A 266 2.73 -7.89 23.50
C GLY A 266 1.98 -6.59 23.28
N TYR A 267 1.24 -6.44 22.15
CA TYR A 267 0.47 -5.22 21.87
C TYR A 267 -0.70 -5.44 20.91
N TRP A 268 -1.60 -4.47 20.89
CA TRP A 268 -2.68 -4.34 19.90
C TRP A 268 -2.37 -3.21 18.93
N SER A 269 -2.71 -3.38 17.65
CA SER A 269 -2.65 -2.31 16.66
C SER A 269 -3.96 -2.27 15.88
N ALA A 270 -4.66 -1.16 15.96
CA ALA A 270 -5.90 -0.91 15.23
C ALA A 270 -5.65 0.09 14.10
N ARG A 271 -6.20 -0.16 12.91
CA ARG A 271 -6.14 0.73 11.77
C ARG A 271 -7.49 0.85 11.10
N LEU A 272 -7.90 2.09 10.82
CA LEU A 272 -9.06 2.43 10.01
C LEU A 272 -8.60 3.24 8.81
N LYS A 273 -8.99 2.81 7.60
CA LYS A 273 -8.93 3.58 6.36
C LYS A 273 -10.34 3.86 5.89
N ALA A 274 -10.61 5.10 5.53
CA ALA A 274 -11.90 5.52 4.98
C ALA A 274 -11.66 6.45 3.79
N HIS A 275 -11.86 5.94 2.59
CA HIS A 275 -11.66 6.67 1.35
C HIS A 275 -12.99 6.81 0.62
N SER A 276 -13.25 7.96 0.02
CA SER A 276 -14.50 8.24 -0.69
C SER A 276 -14.22 9.02 -1.96
N PHE A 277 -14.85 8.61 -3.07
CA PHE A 277 -14.64 9.19 -4.40
C PHE A 277 -15.95 9.66 -4.98
N HIS A 278 -15.97 10.91 -5.45
CA HIS A 278 -17.14 11.59 -5.96
C HIS A 278 -16.86 12.20 -7.33
N GLN A 279 -17.40 11.60 -8.38
CA GLN A 279 -17.35 12.19 -9.72
C GLN A 279 -18.34 13.35 -9.81
N LEU A 280 -17.89 14.55 -9.51
CA LEU A 280 -18.72 15.78 -9.52
C LEU A 280 -19.01 16.25 -10.94
N HIS A 281 -18.11 15.96 -11.89
CA HIS A 281 -18.27 16.25 -13.30
C HIS A 281 -17.63 15.13 -14.14
N LYS A 282 -17.97 15.01 -15.44
CA LYS A 282 -17.38 13.99 -16.34
C LYS A 282 -15.84 13.98 -16.35
N LYS A 283 -15.22 15.13 -16.10
CA LYS A 283 -13.77 15.31 -16.08
C LYS A 283 -13.21 15.57 -14.69
N PHE A 284 -14.04 15.68 -13.66
CA PHE A 284 -13.59 16.06 -12.32
C PHE A 284 -14.06 15.07 -11.27
N VAL A 285 -13.11 14.55 -10.50
CA VAL A 285 -13.31 13.65 -9.36
C VAL A 285 -12.74 14.30 -8.11
N LEU A 286 -13.53 14.32 -7.05
CA LEU A 286 -13.11 14.67 -5.70
C LEU A 286 -12.87 13.38 -4.91
N GLY A 287 -11.66 13.22 -4.39
CA GLY A 287 -11.27 12.17 -3.47
C GLY A 287 -11.12 12.71 -2.05
N LEU A 288 -11.61 11.95 -1.07
CA LEU A 288 -11.46 12.21 0.36
C LEU A 288 -10.83 10.98 1.01
N ARG A 289 -9.80 11.20 1.81
CA ARG A 289 -9.10 10.16 2.57
C ARG A 289 -9.08 10.53 4.04
N PHE A 290 -9.40 9.57 4.88
CA PHE A 290 -9.16 9.59 6.32
C PHE A 290 -8.54 8.28 6.75
N ASP A 291 -7.33 8.33 7.29
CA ASP A 291 -6.65 7.17 7.84
C ASP A 291 -6.27 7.46 9.29
N VAL A 292 -6.45 6.48 10.16
CA VAL A 292 -6.02 6.53 11.55
C VAL A 292 -5.53 5.17 12.01
N SER A 293 -4.45 5.19 12.76
CA SER A 293 -3.87 4.01 13.41
C SER A 293 -3.64 4.29 14.89
N SER A 294 -3.81 3.27 15.71
CA SER A 294 -3.59 3.35 17.16
C SER A 294 -2.97 2.07 17.67
N VAL A 295 -2.09 2.17 18.66
CA VAL A 295 -1.50 1.02 19.36
C VAL A 295 -1.72 1.12 20.86
N ASP A 296 -1.78 -0.06 21.50
CA ASP A 296 -1.86 -0.21 22.95
C ASP A 296 -1.04 -1.42 23.42
N GLY A 297 -0.33 -1.30 24.52
CA GLY A 297 0.61 -2.29 25.02
C GLY A 297 2.07 -1.85 24.80
N SER A 298 2.96 -2.79 24.54
CA SER A 298 4.40 -2.57 24.39
C SER A 298 4.86 -2.85 22.95
N PRO A 299 4.50 -1.99 21.98
CA PRO A 299 4.93 -2.17 20.60
C PRO A 299 6.43 -1.92 20.45
N PRO A 300 7.12 -2.58 19.52
CA PRO A 300 8.48 -2.19 19.16
C PRO A 300 8.48 -0.80 18.51
N PHE A 301 9.63 -0.11 18.52
CA PHE A 301 9.76 1.26 18.02
C PHE A 301 9.21 1.43 16.60
N PHE A 302 9.32 0.48 15.75
CA PHE A 302 8.82 0.44 14.40
C PHE A 302 7.31 0.05 14.27
N ALA A 303 6.52 -0.21 15.36
CA ALA A 303 5.07 -0.51 15.35
C ALA A 303 4.19 0.62 15.91
N VAL A 304 4.74 1.78 16.30
CA VAL A 304 3.97 2.95 16.70
C VAL A 304 3.46 3.69 15.45
N PRO A 305 2.20 4.05 15.42
CA PRO A 305 1.61 4.83 14.34
C PRO A 305 2.35 6.13 14.07
N PHE A 306 2.39 6.52 12.81
CA PHE A 306 2.88 7.82 12.37
C PHE A 306 1.92 8.47 11.38
N VAL A 307 2.08 9.77 11.17
CA VAL A 307 1.30 10.51 10.18
C VAL A 307 1.76 10.12 8.77
N SER A 308 0.92 9.38 8.05
CA SER A 308 1.14 9.00 6.66
C SER A 308 0.44 9.99 5.72
N LEU A 309 1.18 10.99 5.24
CA LEU A 309 0.68 12.05 4.38
C LEU A 309 1.74 12.40 3.33
N ARG A 310 1.35 12.60 2.08
CA ARG A 310 2.30 12.99 1.02
C ARG A 310 3.03 14.29 1.41
N GLY A 311 4.37 14.32 1.26
CA GLY A 311 5.23 15.43 1.68
C GLY A 311 5.74 15.32 3.12
N ILE A 312 5.42 14.25 3.83
CA ILE A 312 5.90 13.97 5.19
C ILE A 312 6.64 12.65 5.15
N PRO A 313 7.93 12.62 5.59
CA PRO A 313 8.68 11.36 5.67
C PRO A 313 8.00 10.37 6.62
N ALA A 314 8.08 9.08 6.29
CA ALA A 314 7.62 8.03 7.17
C ALA A 314 8.37 8.11 8.53
N LEU A 315 7.68 7.72 9.60
CA LEU A 315 8.21 7.72 10.99
C LEU A 315 8.53 9.11 11.58
N ARG A 316 8.29 10.21 10.87
CA ARG A 316 8.64 11.56 11.34
C ARG A 316 7.78 12.02 12.52
N TYR A 317 6.46 11.82 12.45
CA TYR A 317 5.51 12.22 13.48
C TYR A 317 4.81 10.99 14.05
N GLN A 318 5.41 10.40 15.08
CA GLN A 318 4.93 9.17 15.72
C GLN A 318 4.16 9.45 17.02
N ALA A 319 3.12 8.64 17.31
CA ALA A 319 2.40 8.66 18.57
C ALA A 319 1.59 7.36 18.77
N LYS A 320 1.09 7.12 20.00
CA LYS A 320 0.16 6.00 20.27
C LYS A 320 -1.04 5.99 19.32
N THR A 321 -1.50 7.17 18.89
CA THR A 321 -2.49 7.34 17.83
C THR A 321 -2.00 8.40 16.85
N ALA A 322 -1.96 8.06 15.57
CA ALA A 322 -1.64 8.99 14.49
C ALA A 322 -2.62 8.83 13.34
N GLY A 323 -2.92 9.91 12.66
CA GLY A 323 -3.82 9.86 11.52
C GLY A 323 -3.64 11.04 10.57
N ALA A 324 -4.29 10.93 9.42
CA ALA A 324 -4.25 11.93 8.36
C ALA A 324 -5.62 12.05 7.69
N PHE A 325 -5.95 13.27 7.31
CA PHE A 325 -7.02 13.60 6.40
C PHE A 325 -6.44 14.27 5.16
N GLU A 326 -6.86 13.83 3.97
CA GLU A 326 -6.40 14.38 2.70
C GLU A 326 -7.56 14.55 1.73
N VAL A 327 -7.55 15.64 0.98
CA VAL A 327 -8.50 15.95 -0.09
C VAL A 327 -7.71 16.04 -1.39
N GLU A 328 -8.20 15.37 -2.43
CA GLU A 328 -7.61 15.41 -3.77
C GLU A 328 -8.68 15.78 -4.81
N GLY A 329 -8.37 16.77 -5.65
CA GLY A 329 -9.12 17.07 -6.86
C GLY A 329 -8.37 16.54 -8.09
N ARG A 330 -9.01 15.69 -8.88
CA ARG A 330 -8.44 15.14 -10.11
C ARG A 330 -9.24 15.64 -11.31
N TYR A 331 -8.54 16.25 -12.28
CA TYR A 331 -9.12 16.78 -13.50
C TYR A 331 -8.52 16.13 -14.76
N GLY A 332 -9.35 15.42 -15.52
CA GLY A 332 -8.98 14.82 -16.80
C GLY A 332 -9.02 15.84 -17.93
N PHE A 333 -7.85 16.29 -18.39
CA PHE A 333 -7.76 17.25 -19.48
C PHE A 333 -7.63 16.58 -20.86
N SER A 334 -7.24 15.30 -20.90
CA SER A 334 -7.29 14.49 -22.12
C SER A 334 -7.73 13.05 -21.84
N LYS A 335 -7.79 12.20 -22.88
CA LYS A 335 -8.18 10.79 -22.72
C LYS A 335 -7.21 9.98 -21.85
N ARG A 336 -5.93 10.37 -21.86
CA ARG A 336 -4.84 9.64 -21.18
C ARG A 336 -4.14 10.46 -20.12
N TRP A 337 -4.55 11.71 -19.89
CA TRP A 337 -3.88 12.60 -18.95
C TRP A 337 -4.86 13.25 -17.99
N ALA A 338 -4.49 13.28 -16.74
CA ALA A 338 -5.18 14.04 -15.69
C ALA A 338 -4.16 14.79 -14.83
N GLY A 339 -4.57 15.93 -14.34
CA GLY A 339 -3.87 16.67 -13.28
C GLY A 339 -4.52 16.39 -11.94
N VAL A 340 -3.74 16.42 -10.88
CA VAL A 340 -4.22 16.34 -9.50
C VAL A 340 -3.70 17.51 -8.69
N VAL A 341 -4.51 17.98 -7.75
CA VAL A 341 -4.11 18.88 -6.67
C VAL A 341 -4.63 18.28 -5.38
N PHE A 342 -3.83 18.35 -4.33
CA PHE A 342 -4.20 17.76 -3.06
C PHE A 342 -3.67 18.56 -1.88
N GLY A 343 -4.31 18.37 -0.73
CA GLY A 343 -3.85 18.94 0.52
C GLY A 343 -4.41 18.17 1.68
N GLY A 344 -3.67 18.11 2.77
CA GLY A 344 -4.05 17.32 3.92
C GLY A 344 -3.49 17.85 5.22
N ALA A 345 -3.96 17.26 6.30
CA ALA A 345 -3.51 17.54 7.65
C ALA A 345 -3.36 16.22 8.42
N GLY A 346 -2.28 16.11 9.17
CA GLY A 346 -2.03 15.03 10.11
C GLY A 346 -2.35 15.42 11.53
N PHE A 347 -2.53 14.42 12.39
CA PHE A 347 -2.68 14.59 13.82
C PHE A 347 -2.02 13.43 14.57
N THR A 348 -1.58 13.73 15.79
CA THR A 348 -1.01 12.75 16.72
C THR A 348 -1.67 12.91 18.10
N LYS A 349 -1.76 11.81 18.87
CA LYS A 349 -2.28 11.80 20.23
C LYS A 349 -1.57 10.72 21.07
N GLY A 350 -1.32 11.04 22.36
CA GLY A 350 -0.72 10.09 23.29
C GLY A 350 0.81 10.08 23.23
N ILE A 351 1.42 11.23 23.00
CA ILE A 351 2.84 11.46 23.23
C ILE A 351 3.00 11.81 24.70
N GLU A 352 3.73 11.01 25.46
CA GLU A 352 3.97 11.25 26.89
C GLU A 352 5.21 12.12 27.15
N GLN A 353 5.92 12.57 26.12
CA GLN A 353 7.12 13.39 26.26
C GLN A 353 6.78 14.89 26.09
N PRO A 354 7.12 15.71 27.09
CA PRO A 354 6.75 17.14 27.11
C PRO A 354 7.50 18.01 26.08
N GLU A 355 8.52 17.51 25.42
CA GLU A 355 9.39 18.26 24.50
C GLU A 355 9.02 18.14 23.01
N PHE A 356 8.12 17.23 22.65
CA PHE A 356 7.53 17.28 21.34
C PHE A 356 6.48 18.37 21.38
N GLU A 357 6.74 19.52 20.78
CA GLU A 357 5.70 20.42 20.39
C GLU A 357 4.64 19.58 19.72
N THR A 358 3.50 19.44 20.39
CA THR A 358 2.32 18.79 19.83
C THR A 358 2.26 19.27 18.40
N ALA A 359 2.37 18.34 17.44
CA ALA A 359 2.48 18.67 16.03
C ALA A 359 1.17 19.33 15.58
N GLN A 360 0.96 20.59 16.00
CA GLN A 360 -0.27 21.37 15.80
C GLN A 360 -0.46 21.78 14.34
N ASN A 361 0.56 21.59 13.48
CA ASN A 361 0.52 22.05 12.10
C ASN A 361 1.10 21.06 11.09
N ILE A 362 0.89 19.75 11.28
CA ILE A 362 1.27 18.75 10.27
C ILE A 362 0.35 18.93 9.07
N LYS A 363 0.77 19.72 8.08
CA LYS A 363 0.00 20.01 6.87
C LYS A 363 0.85 19.72 5.64
N SER A 364 0.20 19.33 4.58
CA SER A 364 0.83 19.09 3.30
C SER A 364 -0.06 19.62 2.19
N ILE A 365 0.57 20.11 1.13
CA ILE A 365 -0.09 20.50 -0.10
C ILE A 365 0.76 20.03 -1.28
N GLY A 366 0.12 19.67 -2.37
CA GLY A 366 0.86 19.22 -3.54
C GLY A 366 0.02 19.19 -4.81
N ALA A 367 0.71 18.86 -5.88
CA ALA A 367 0.10 18.71 -7.20
C ALA A 367 0.83 17.59 -7.95
N GLY A 368 0.18 17.08 -8.98
CA GLY A 368 0.80 16.03 -9.80
C GLY A 368 0.06 15.81 -11.11
N VAL A 369 0.60 14.87 -11.85
CA VAL A 369 0.03 14.43 -13.12
C VAL A 369 -0.20 12.92 -13.11
N ARG A 370 -1.19 12.49 -13.87
CA ARG A 370 -1.52 11.08 -14.09
C ARG A 370 -1.51 10.79 -15.58
N PHE A 371 -0.83 9.73 -15.96
CA PHE A 371 -0.76 9.25 -17.33
C PHE A 371 -1.26 7.81 -17.40
N GLN A 372 -2.24 7.54 -18.26
CA GLN A 372 -2.72 6.18 -18.51
C GLN A 372 -1.73 5.44 -19.41
N ALA A 373 -0.85 4.68 -18.78
CA ALA A 373 0.23 3.95 -19.45
C ALA A 373 -0.32 2.79 -20.28
N LEU A 374 -1.21 1.99 -19.69
CA LEU A 374 -1.87 0.86 -20.34
C LEU A 374 -3.38 1.11 -20.35
N GLN A 375 -3.95 1.34 -21.56
CA GLN A 375 -5.37 1.65 -21.70
C GLN A 375 -6.26 0.42 -21.49
N GLU A 376 -5.83 -0.74 -21.99
CA GLU A 376 -6.57 -1.99 -21.87
C GLU A 376 -6.69 -2.47 -20.42
N GLN A 377 -5.66 -2.30 -19.63
CA GLN A 377 -5.59 -2.70 -18.21
C GLN A 377 -5.94 -1.56 -17.24
N ASP A 378 -6.27 -0.35 -17.77
CA ASP A 378 -6.54 0.87 -17.00
C ASP A 378 -5.43 1.21 -15.97
N VAL A 379 -4.15 0.98 -16.35
CA VAL A 379 -3.00 1.27 -15.51
C VAL A 379 -2.58 2.71 -15.68
N TRP A 380 -2.59 3.45 -14.59
CA TRP A 380 -2.17 4.84 -14.52
C TRP A 380 -0.85 4.97 -13.75
N ILE A 381 0.04 5.81 -14.25
CA ILE A 381 1.27 6.19 -13.56
C ILE A 381 1.13 7.65 -13.15
N GLY A 382 1.49 7.97 -11.92
CA GLY A 382 1.47 9.31 -11.35
C GLY A 382 2.85 9.83 -11.02
N LEU A 383 3.03 11.14 -11.18
CA LEU A 383 4.15 11.90 -10.64
C LEU A 383 3.58 13.03 -9.80
N ASP A 384 3.87 13.04 -8.51
CA ASP A 384 3.43 14.07 -7.56
C ASP A 384 4.63 14.79 -6.97
N ILE A 385 4.45 16.06 -6.67
CA ILE A 385 5.30 16.84 -5.79
C ILE A 385 4.45 17.37 -4.62
N ALA A 386 4.95 17.24 -3.42
CA ALA A 386 4.27 17.69 -2.21
C ALA A 386 5.23 18.49 -1.32
N LYS A 387 4.70 19.52 -0.66
CA LYS A 387 5.37 20.30 0.37
C LYS A 387 4.79 19.94 1.72
N GLY A 388 5.60 19.37 2.59
CA GLY A 388 5.33 19.17 4.02
C GLY A 388 5.83 20.34 4.87
N PRO A 389 5.84 20.18 6.21
CA PRO A 389 6.37 21.19 7.13
C PRO A 389 7.87 21.45 6.94
N GLU A 390 8.66 20.41 6.68
CA GLU A 390 10.11 20.50 6.54
C GLU A 390 10.49 20.78 5.09
N ASP A 391 10.21 19.82 4.19
CA ASP A 391 10.78 19.81 2.85
C ASP A 391 9.78 19.46 1.76
N TYR A 392 10.27 19.46 0.52
CA TYR A 392 9.55 18.93 -0.64
C TYR A 392 9.87 17.45 -0.78
N ALA A 393 8.85 16.67 -1.15
CA ALA A 393 8.99 15.28 -1.56
C ALA A 393 8.33 15.06 -2.91
N TRP A 394 8.89 14.15 -3.71
CA TRP A 394 8.30 13.77 -4.98
C TRP A 394 8.03 12.26 -4.99
N TYR A 395 6.99 11.86 -5.71
CA TYR A 395 6.50 10.49 -5.70
C TYR A 395 6.18 10.02 -7.11
N ILE A 396 6.69 8.84 -7.48
CA ILE A 396 6.16 8.08 -8.61
C ILE A 396 5.24 7.01 -8.05
N GLN A 397 4.04 6.91 -8.59
CA GLN A 397 3.03 6.00 -8.09
C GLN A 397 2.22 5.35 -9.21
N ILE A 398 1.66 4.19 -8.92
CA ILE A 398 0.78 3.47 -9.84
C ILE A 398 -0.64 3.60 -9.31
N GLY A 399 -1.55 4.15 -10.13
CA GLY A 399 -2.94 4.37 -9.76
C GLY A 399 -3.18 5.62 -8.92
N GLN A 400 -4.05 5.48 -7.92
CA GLN A 400 -4.38 6.53 -6.96
C GLN A 400 -3.25 6.68 -5.93
N GLY A 401 -3.00 7.91 -5.46
CA GLY A 401 -1.91 8.21 -4.52
C GLY A 401 -2.10 7.68 -3.10
N TRP A 402 -3.19 6.98 -2.80
CA TRP A 402 -3.52 6.41 -1.49
C TRP A 402 -4.60 5.33 -1.54
#